data_62b6d89a5eacdffca043c6d78d3ad027
#
_entry.id   62b6d89a5eacdffca043c6d78d3ad027
#
_cell.length_a   1.000
_cell.length_b   1.000
_cell.length_c   1.000
_cell.angle_alpha   90.00
_cell.angle_beta   90.00
_cell.angle_gamma   90.00
#
_symmetry.space_group_name_H-M   'P 1'
#
loop_
_entity.id
_entity.type
_entity.pdbx_description
1 polymer ?
#
loop_
_entity_poly.entity_id
_entity_poly.type
_entity_poly.pdbx_seq_one_letter_code
_entity_poly.pdbx_strand_id
1 'polypeptide(L)'
;EVRFFNHNSARSLERILNTRERPNAMVLVEGIYSLDGDKGKLREIVEVCERHSAVLVVDDAHGSGTLGVHGRGALEDMDLEGRAPIVVSTFSKVFGGIGGIILGKTDVVELIQHQARSFVFSATLPVPIVAAAATILTMMEEEGPALVAELHANAAYMRGELTGRGFDLGASNTHIMPVMVRDEKKALVMHHMLFERGLHLVPI
;
A
#
# COMPACT_ATOMS: atom_id res chain seq x y z
N GLU A 1 2.69 18.71 -15.07
CA GLU A 1 4.07 18.24 -14.93
C GLU A 1 4.11 17.14 -13.87
N VAL A 2 4.86 16.05 -14.11
CA VAL A 2 5.13 14.98 -13.15
C VAL A 2 6.60 15.08 -12.74
N ARG A 3 6.86 15.03 -11.43
CA ARG A 3 8.21 15.00 -10.85
C ARG A 3 8.35 13.83 -9.90
N PHE A 4 9.49 13.16 -9.90
CA PHE A 4 9.79 12.06 -9.02
C PHE A 4 10.72 12.51 -7.89
N PHE A 5 10.41 12.11 -6.67
CA PHE A 5 11.32 12.27 -5.53
C PHE A 5 11.90 10.91 -5.12
N ASN A 6 12.98 10.93 -4.37
CA ASN A 6 13.65 9.70 -3.94
C ASN A 6 12.74 8.88 -3.03
N HIS A 7 12.82 7.56 -3.17
CA HIS A 7 12.06 6.61 -2.38
C HIS A 7 12.08 6.96 -0.88
N ASN A 8 10.89 7.03 -0.29
CA ASN A 8 10.67 7.30 1.14
C ASN A 8 11.42 8.53 1.70
N SER A 9 11.65 9.58 0.89
CA SER A 9 12.45 10.74 1.26
C SER A 9 11.63 12.03 1.35
N ALA A 10 11.13 12.36 2.53
CA ALA A 10 10.44 13.63 2.80
C ALA A 10 11.31 14.85 2.44
N ARG A 11 12.63 14.77 2.67
CA ARG A 11 13.58 15.84 2.27
C ARG A 11 13.64 16.04 0.74
N SER A 12 13.60 14.94 -0.02
CA SER A 12 13.57 15.02 -1.49
C SER A 12 12.25 15.59 -1.98
N LEU A 13 11.12 15.18 -1.38
CA LEU A 13 9.80 15.73 -1.65
C LEU A 13 9.76 17.24 -1.38
N GLU A 14 10.21 17.68 -0.19
CA GLU A 14 10.22 19.09 0.20
C GLU A 14 11.01 19.97 -0.77
N ARG A 15 12.18 19.49 -1.24
CA ARG A 15 12.98 20.19 -2.24
C ARG A 15 12.19 20.38 -3.54
N ILE A 16 11.45 19.38 -4.01
CA ILE A 16 10.62 19.47 -5.22
C ILE A 16 9.48 20.46 -5.02
N LEU A 17 8.81 20.41 -3.88
CA LEU A 17 7.70 21.30 -3.58
C LEU A 17 8.15 22.75 -3.45
N ASN A 18 9.36 23.02 -2.93
CA ASN A 18 9.96 24.36 -2.86
C ASN A 18 10.27 24.95 -4.23
N THR A 19 10.53 24.12 -5.24
CA THR A 19 10.92 24.57 -6.59
C THR A 19 9.77 24.51 -7.60
N ARG A 20 8.54 24.24 -7.13
CA ARG A 20 7.38 24.19 -8.02
C ARG A 20 6.98 25.57 -8.51
N GLU A 21 6.60 25.65 -9.78
CA GLU A 21 6.13 26.89 -10.39
C GLU A 21 4.63 27.13 -10.14
N ARG A 22 3.85 26.08 -9.92
CA ARG A 22 2.41 26.14 -9.70
C ARG A 22 2.08 25.95 -8.22
N PRO A 23 1.09 26.67 -7.68
CA PRO A 23 0.74 26.57 -6.26
C PRO A 23 0.15 25.19 -5.91
N ASN A 24 -0.62 24.60 -6.81
CA ASN A 24 -1.30 23.32 -6.58
C ASN A 24 -0.35 22.17 -6.87
N ALA A 25 -0.25 21.24 -5.94
CA ALA A 25 0.50 20.00 -6.09
C ALA A 25 -0.29 18.84 -5.52
N MET A 26 -0.15 17.68 -6.15
CA MET A 26 -0.61 16.40 -5.63
C MET A 26 0.61 15.51 -5.41
N VAL A 27 0.66 14.85 -4.27
CA VAL A 27 1.74 13.93 -3.88
C VAL A 27 1.13 12.55 -3.77
N LEU A 28 1.68 11.58 -4.50
CA LEU A 28 1.26 10.18 -4.46
C LEU A 28 2.35 9.33 -3.83
N VAL A 29 2.00 8.55 -2.82
CA VAL A 29 2.88 7.62 -2.12
C VAL A 29 2.15 6.33 -1.78
N GLU A 30 2.89 5.27 -1.49
CA GLU A 30 2.31 4.01 -1.01
C GLU A 30 2.36 3.91 0.52
N GLY A 31 1.37 3.25 1.10
CA GLY A 31 1.37 2.86 2.51
C GLY A 31 2.40 1.77 2.80
N ILE A 32 2.45 0.76 1.92
CA ILE A 32 3.53 -0.23 1.82
C ILE A 32 3.98 -0.28 0.36
N TYR A 33 5.27 -0.13 0.13
CA TYR A 33 5.85 -0.28 -1.20
C TYR A 33 5.94 -1.75 -1.59
N SER A 34 5.27 -2.09 -2.67
CA SER A 34 4.96 -3.48 -3.06
C SER A 34 6.20 -4.33 -3.37
N LEU A 35 7.26 -3.73 -3.92
CA LEU A 35 8.47 -4.43 -4.31
C LEU A 35 9.49 -4.52 -3.17
N ASP A 36 9.66 -3.44 -2.44
CA ASP A 36 10.64 -3.35 -1.35
C ASP A 36 10.10 -3.88 -0.01
N GLY A 37 8.79 -3.93 0.15
CA GLY A 37 8.11 -4.38 1.36
C GLY A 37 8.32 -3.44 2.56
N ASP A 38 8.77 -2.22 2.33
CA ASP A 38 8.92 -1.23 3.38
C ASP A 38 7.68 -0.34 3.53
N LYS A 39 7.44 0.14 4.74
CA LYS A 39 6.37 1.09 5.03
C LYS A 39 6.71 2.48 4.49
N GLY A 40 5.73 3.14 3.93
CA GLY A 40 5.81 4.57 3.60
C GLY A 40 6.12 5.41 4.85
N LYS A 41 7.04 6.36 4.75
CA LYS A 41 7.33 7.32 5.83
C LYS A 41 6.25 8.41 5.88
N LEU A 42 4.99 7.97 6.09
CA LEU A 42 3.83 8.83 5.93
C LEU A 42 3.82 10.00 6.90
N ARG A 43 4.35 9.84 8.13
CA ARG A 43 4.36 10.92 9.12
C ARG A 43 5.13 12.14 8.62
N GLU A 44 6.34 11.93 8.15
CA GLU A 44 7.18 13.02 7.62
C GLU A 44 6.63 13.57 6.30
N ILE A 45 6.05 12.72 5.46
CA ILE A 45 5.48 13.12 4.17
C ILE A 45 4.20 13.95 4.37
N VAL A 46 3.32 13.55 5.29
CA VAL A 46 2.12 14.32 5.67
C VAL A 46 2.50 15.72 6.12
N GLU A 47 3.49 15.85 7.02
CA GLU A 47 3.95 17.15 7.51
C GLU A 47 4.50 18.04 6.38
N VAL A 48 5.24 17.46 5.43
CA VAL A 48 5.70 18.21 4.25
C VAL A 48 4.52 18.66 3.39
N CYS A 49 3.56 17.76 3.12
CA CYS A 49 2.38 18.10 2.32
C CYS A 49 1.57 19.23 2.95
N GLU A 50 1.34 19.17 4.26
CA GLU A 50 0.59 20.19 5.00
C GLU A 50 1.30 21.56 4.94
N ARG A 51 2.63 21.61 5.21
CA ARG A 51 3.40 22.88 5.12
C ARG A 51 3.34 23.51 3.74
N HIS A 52 3.24 22.68 2.69
CA HIS A 52 3.21 23.15 1.31
C HIS A 52 1.82 23.21 0.69
N SER A 53 0.75 22.96 1.47
CA SER A 53 -0.63 22.89 0.97
C SER A 53 -0.75 21.95 -0.26
N ALA A 54 -0.02 20.84 -0.24
CA ALA A 54 -0.08 19.82 -1.27
C ALA A 54 -1.12 18.75 -0.89
N VAL A 55 -1.90 18.28 -1.88
CA VAL A 55 -2.88 17.20 -1.68
C VAL A 55 -2.15 15.87 -1.62
N LEU A 56 -2.22 15.20 -0.47
CA LEU A 56 -1.65 13.86 -0.32
C LEU A 56 -2.64 12.78 -0.76
N VAL A 57 -2.18 11.89 -1.60
CA VAL A 57 -2.86 10.64 -1.98
C VAL A 57 -2.03 9.47 -1.48
N VAL A 58 -2.61 8.63 -0.66
CA VAL A 58 -1.96 7.40 -0.17
C VAL A 58 -2.56 6.20 -0.90
N ASP A 59 -1.74 5.50 -1.66
CA ASP A 59 -2.08 4.18 -2.17
C ASP A 59 -1.82 3.14 -1.07
N ASP A 60 -2.88 2.63 -0.50
CA ASP A 60 -2.83 1.68 0.61
C ASP A 60 -3.29 0.28 0.19
N ALA A 61 -3.09 -0.07 -1.06
CA ALA A 61 -3.47 -1.36 -1.62
C ALA A 61 -2.81 -2.55 -0.92
N HIS A 62 -1.65 -2.37 -0.31
CA HIS A 62 -0.93 -3.39 0.45
C HIS A 62 -1.06 -3.23 1.98
N GLY A 63 -1.46 -2.06 2.47
CA GLY A 63 -1.65 -1.81 3.90
C GLY A 63 -3.07 -2.11 4.37
N SER A 64 -4.08 -1.84 3.54
CA SER A 64 -5.48 -2.15 3.86
C SER A 64 -5.65 -3.64 4.17
N GLY A 65 -6.20 -3.95 5.35
CA GLY A 65 -6.40 -5.30 5.88
C GLY A 65 -5.14 -5.96 6.47
N THR A 66 -3.99 -5.27 6.46
CA THR A 66 -2.72 -5.87 6.92
C THR A 66 -1.94 -4.99 7.90
N LEU A 67 -2.19 -3.70 7.93
CA LEU A 67 -1.60 -2.73 8.86
C LEU A 67 -2.67 -2.10 9.77
N GLY A 68 -2.20 -1.58 10.91
CA GLY A 68 -3.06 -1.05 11.96
C GLY A 68 -3.67 -2.16 12.82
N VAL A 69 -4.11 -1.83 14.02
CA VAL A 69 -4.68 -2.81 14.96
C VAL A 69 -5.97 -3.44 14.43
N HIS A 70 -6.77 -2.65 13.70
CA HIS A 70 -8.05 -3.10 13.13
C HIS A 70 -7.95 -3.44 11.63
N GLY A 71 -6.74 -3.38 11.04
CA GLY A 71 -6.55 -3.60 9.62
C GLY A 71 -7.00 -2.44 8.74
N ARG A 72 -7.10 -1.22 9.26
CA ARG A 72 -7.52 -0.04 8.51
C ARG A 72 -6.40 0.56 7.64
N GLY A 73 -5.21 -0.03 7.69
CA GLY A 73 -4.12 0.31 6.81
C GLY A 73 -3.05 1.20 7.42
N ALA A 74 -2.19 1.74 6.54
CA ALA A 74 -0.99 2.45 6.93
C ALA A 74 -1.26 3.74 7.73
N LEU A 75 -2.38 4.41 7.50
CA LEU A 75 -2.72 5.62 8.27
C LEU A 75 -3.11 5.27 9.71
N GLU A 76 -3.83 4.17 9.94
CA GLU A 76 -4.10 3.68 11.29
C GLU A 76 -2.81 3.26 12.00
N ASP A 77 -1.96 2.48 11.31
CA ASP A 77 -0.69 1.98 11.86
C ASP A 77 0.23 3.12 12.37
N MET A 78 0.05 4.33 11.86
CA MET A 78 0.88 5.50 12.18
C MET A 78 0.14 6.62 12.94
N ASP A 79 -1.10 6.39 13.38
CA ASP A 79 -1.97 7.41 14.01
C ASP A 79 -2.15 8.66 13.14
N LEU A 80 -2.39 8.47 11.84
CA LEU A 80 -2.54 9.53 10.84
C LEU A 80 -3.92 9.52 10.17
N GLU A 81 -4.90 8.80 10.72
CA GLU A 81 -6.25 8.75 10.16
C GLU A 81 -6.83 10.15 9.99
N GLY A 82 -7.42 10.40 8.82
CA GLY A 82 -7.97 11.71 8.46
C GLY A 82 -6.95 12.76 7.99
N ARG A 83 -5.64 12.50 8.03
CA ARG A 83 -4.60 13.44 7.56
C ARG A 83 -4.27 13.32 6.09
N ALA A 84 -4.63 12.22 5.42
CA ALA A 84 -4.57 12.12 3.96
C ALA A 84 -5.97 12.40 3.38
N PRO A 85 -6.13 13.41 2.52
CA PRO A 85 -7.42 13.74 1.90
C PRO A 85 -7.99 12.63 1.03
N ILE A 86 -7.11 11.81 0.45
CA ILE A 86 -7.46 10.73 -0.46
C ILE A 86 -6.65 9.49 -0.11
N VAL A 87 -7.34 8.36 0.07
CA VAL A 87 -6.74 7.04 0.18
C VAL A 87 -7.29 6.17 -0.93
N VAL A 88 -6.41 5.45 -1.60
CA VAL A 88 -6.77 4.50 -2.65
C VAL A 88 -6.45 3.09 -2.17
N SER A 89 -7.32 2.14 -2.41
CA SER A 89 -7.06 0.73 -2.14
C SER A 89 -7.64 -0.16 -3.24
N THR A 90 -7.46 -1.46 -3.13
CA THR A 90 -7.89 -2.42 -4.15
C THR A 90 -8.74 -3.52 -3.57
N PHE A 91 -9.71 -3.99 -4.35
CA PHE A 91 -10.45 -5.22 -4.03
C PHE A 91 -9.73 -6.51 -4.47
N SER A 92 -8.61 -6.40 -5.19
CA SER A 92 -7.90 -7.57 -5.74
C SER A 92 -6.94 -8.26 -4.77
N LYS A 93 -6.84 -7.80 -3.53
CA LYS A 93 -5.97 -8.35 -2.48
C LYS A 93 -6.82 -8.89 -1.32
N VAL A 94 -6.84 -8.23 -0.19
CA VAL A 94 -7.60 -8.64 1.01
C VAL A 94 -9.08 -8.90 0.72
N PHE A 95 -9.69 -8.10 -0.13
CA PHE A 95 -11.11 -8.25 -0.46
C PHE A 95 -11.41 -9.36 -1.48
N GLY A 96 -10.41 -10.08 -2.00
CA GLY A 96 -10.56 -11.26 -2.84
C GLY A 96 -11.37 -11.06 -4.14
N GLY A 97 -11.42 -9.85 -4.65
CA GLY A 97 -12.25 -9.46 -5.77
C GLY A 97 -11.50 -8.75 -6.90
N ILE A 98 -12.18 -7.89 -7.59
CA ILE A 98 -11.65 -7.04 -8.68
C ILE A 98 -12.15 -5.62 -8.48
N GLY A 99 -11.33 -4.64 -8.85
CA GLY A 99 -11.66 -3.22 -8.78
C GLY A 99 -10.87 -2.49 -7.71
N GLY A 100 -11.20 -1.22 -7.52
CA GLY A 100 -10.57 -0.34 -6.55
C GLY A 100 -11.58 0.47 -5.78
N ILE A 101 -11.13 1.05 -4.69
CA ILE A 101 -11.90 1.92 -3.83
C ILE A 101 -11.12 3.20 -3.57
N ILE A 102 -11.82 4.33 -3.55
CA ILE A 102 -11.29 5.63 -3.15
C ILE A 102 -12.02 6.06 -1.90
N LEU A 103 -11.27 6.37 -0.88
CA LEU A 103 -11.74 6.86 0.42
C LEU A 103 -11.28 8.31 0.59
N GLY A 104 -12.16 9.14 1.15
CA GLY A 104 -11.86 10.55 1.37
C GLY A 104 -13.06 11.31 1.95
N LYS A 105 -12.92 12.62 2.07
CA LYS A 105 -14.06 13.46 2.47
C LYS A 105 -15.14 13.43 1.40
N THR A 106 -16.39 13.59 1.80
CA THR A 106 -17.56 13.49 0.93
C THR A 106 -17.46 14.40 -0.31
N ASP A 107 -17.07 15.65 -0.13
CA ASP A 107 -16.90 16.62 -1.22
C ASP A 107 -15.83 16.19 -2.24
N VAL A 108 -14.74 15.58 -1.78
CA VAL A 108 -13.68 15.05 -2.65
C VAL A 108 -14.17 13.83 -3.42
N VAL A 109 -14.84 12.90 -2.74
CA VAL A 109 -15.39 11.68 -3.38
C VAL A 109 -16.46 12.04 -4.41
N GLU A 110 -17.38 12.94 -4.08
CA GLU A 110 -18.41 13.45 -5.01
C GLU A 110 -17.76 14.12 -6.23
N LEU A 111 -16.74 14.95 -6.03
CA LEU A 111 -16.01 15.56 -7.14
C LEU A 111 -15.43 14.49 -8.08
N ILE A 112 -14.79 13.46 -7.52
CA ILE A 112 -14.23 12.36 -8.31
C ILE A 112 -15.33 11.61 -9.06
N GLN A 113 -16.44 11.30 -8.41
CA GLN A 113 -17.56 10.61 -9.03
C GLN A 113 -18.13 11.36 -10.25
N HIS A 114 -18.17 12.69 -10.18
CA HIS A 114 -18.73 13.51 -11.25
C HIS A 114 -17.74 13.94 -12.33
N GLN A 115 -16.45 13.99 -12.01
CA GLN A 115 -15.43 14.57 -12.91
C GLN A 115 -14.42 13.55 -13.42
N ALA A 116 -14.21 12.42 -12.73
CA ALA A 116 -13.24 11.43 -13.17
C ALA A 116 -13.79 10.64 -14.37
N ARG A 117 -13.21 10.89 -15.55
CA ARG A 117 -13.65 10.24 -16.80
C ARG A 117 -13.53 8.71 -16.72
N SER A 118 -12.52 8.21 -16.06
CA SER A 118 -12.34 6.76 -15.83
C SER A 118 -13.44 6.14 -14.97
N PHE A 119 -14.10 6.93 -14.11
CA PHE A 119 -15.26 6.49 -13.35
C PHE A 119 -16.56 6.63 -14.14
N VAL A 120 -16.80 7.82 -14.70
CA VAL A 120 -18.05 8.16 -15.40
C VAL A 120 -18.29 7.27 -16.63
N PHE A 121 -17.23 6.90 -17.35
CA PHE A 121 -17.31 6.11 -18.59
C PHE A 121 -16.91 4.64 -18.40
N SER A 122 -16.83 4.15 -17.17
CA SER A 122 -16.59 2.74 -16.86
C SER A 122 -17.87 2.02 -16.47
N ALA A 123 -17.94 0.73 -16.76
CA ALA A 123 -18.98 -0.13 -16.23
C ALA A 123 -18.85 -0.27 -14.70
N THR A 124 -19.97 -0.44 -14.03
CA THR A 124 -19.99 -0.68 -12.58
C THR A 124 -19.36 -2.02 -12.22
N LEU A 125 -18.90 -2.14 -10.98
CA LEU A 125 -18.42 -3.42 -10.44
C LEU A 125 -19.56 -4.45 -10.41
N PRO A 126 -19.26 -5.74 -10.66
CA PRO A 126 -20.25 -6.81 -10.50
C PRO A 126 -20.78 -6.86 -9.06
N VAL A 127 -22.11 -6.99 -8.91
CA VAL A 127 -22.77 -7.04 -7.60
C VAL A 127 -22.15 -8.05 -6.63
N PRO A 128 -21.78 -9.28 -7.06
CA PRO A 128 -21.13 -10.25 -6.17
C PRO A 128 -19.82 -9.74 -5.55
N ILE A 129 -19.04 -8.96 -6.31
CA ILE A 129 -17.77 -8.39 -5.81
C ILE A 129 -18.04 -7.36 -4.71
N VAL A 130 -19.04 -6.50 -4.91
CA VAL A 130 -19.41 -5.50 -3.91
C VAL A 130 -19.95 -6.17 -2.65
N ALA A 131 -20.78 -7.20 -2.80
CA ALA A 131 -21.31 -7.98 -1.68
C ALA A 131 -20.19 -8.69 -0.90
N ALA A 132 -19.23 -9.31 -1.60
CA ALA A 132 -18.07 -9.94 -0.97
C ALA A 132 -17.23 -8.91 -0.19
N ALA A 133 -16.95 -7.75 -0.79
CA ALA A 133 -16.22 -6.69 -0.12
C ALA A 133 -16.94 -6.19 1.15
N ALA A 134 -18.26 -6.02 1.10
CA ALA A 134 -19.06 -5.64 2.27
C ALA A 134 -18.98 -6.72 3.39
N THR A 135 -19.08 -8.00 3.02
CA THR A 135 -18.94 -9.11 3.98
C THR A 135 -17.56 -9.11 4.64
N ILE A 136 -16.50 -8.91 3.85
CA ILE A 136 -15.11 -8.85 4.38
C ILE A 136 -14.93 -7.65 5.32
N LEU A 137 -15.53 -6.51 5.03
CA LEU A 137 -15.50 -5.36 5.96
C LEU A 137 -16.14 -5.70 7.31
N THR A 138 -17.29 -6.41 7.31
CA THR A 138 -17.91 -6.88 8.55
C THR A 138 -17.00 -7.87 9.30
N MET A 139 -16.38 -8.82 8.59
CA MET A 139 -15.42 -9.75 9.19
C MET A 139 -14.21 -9.00 9.78
N MET A 140 -13.72 -7.97 9.11
CA MET A 140 -12.62 -7.16 9.62
C MET A 140 -12.99 -6.37 10.87
N GLU A 141 -14.25 -5.93 11.00
CA GLU A 141 -14.74 -5.28 12.23
C GLU A 141 -14.77 -6.27 13.41
N GLU A 142 -15.15 -7.52 13.17
CA GLU A 142 -15.31 -8.55 14.20
C GLU A 142 -13.99 -9.29 14.52
N GLU A 143 -13.23 -9.67 13.51
CA GLU A 143 -12.08 -10.57 13.61
C GLU A 143 -10.74 -9.91 13.23
N GLY A 144 -10.79 -8.70 12.62
CA GLY A 144 -9.62 -8.01 12.07
C GLY A 144 -8.43 -7.92 13.03
N PRO A 145 -8.60 -7.50 14.29
CA PRO A 145 -7.48 -7.42 15.23
C PRO A 145 -6.75 -8.75 15.43
N ALA A 146 -7.47 -9.86 15.50
CA ALA A 146 -6.88 -11.19 15.66
C ALA A 146 -6.13 -11.64 14.39
N LEU A 147 -6.74 -11.44 13.21
CA LEU A 147 -6.15 -11.80 11.92
C LEU A 147 -4.88 -10.99 11.62
N VAL A 148 -4.90 -9.69 11.89
CA VAL A 148 -3.72 -8.82 11.72
C VAL A 148 -2.60 -9.22 12.68
N ALA A 149 -2.93 -9.51 13.94
CA ALA A 149 -1.94 -9.97 14.92
C ALA A 149 -1.30 -11.30 14.49
N GLU A 150 -2.08 -12.25 13.98
CA GLU A 150 -1.58 -13.50 13.46
C GLU A 150 -0.67 -13.30 12.23
N LEU A 151 -1.07 -12.45 11.28
CA LEU A 151 -0.25 -12.09 10.13
C LEU A 151 1.11 -11.52 10.56
N HIS A 152 1.11 -10.61 11.52
CA HIS A 152 2.35 -10.00 12.01
C HIS A 152 3.23 -11.00 12.75
N ALA A 153 2.66 -11.91 13.54
CA ALA A 153 3.41 -12.99 14.18
C ALA A 153 4.05 -13.94 13.16
N ASN A 154 3.29 -14.33 12.13
CA ASN A 154 3.79 -15.17 11.04
C ASN A 154 4.90 -14.45 10.25
N ALA A 155 4.73 -13.17 9.96
CA ALA A 155 5.73 -12.35 9.28
C ALA A 155 7.02 -12.21 10.11
N ALA A 156 6.89 -11.98 11.41
CA ALA A 156 8.04 -11.87 12.32
C ALA A 156 8.81 -13.20 12.41
N TYR A 157 8.10 -14.33 12.51
CA TYR A 157 8.70 -15.67 12.50
C TYR A 157 9.46 -15.93 11.20
N MET A 158 8.81 -15.74 10.05
CA MET A 158 9.43 -15.97 8.74
C MET A 158 10.65 -15.08 8.53
N ARG A 159 10.55 -13.80 8.89
CA ARG A 159 11.67 -12.85 8.83
C ARG A 159 12.85 -13.33 9.68
N GLY A 160 12.60 -13.76 10.90
CA GLY A 160 13.64 -14.30 11.80
C GLY A 160 14.34 -15.51 11.21
N GLU A 161 13.59 -16.46 10.65
CA GLU A 161 14.12 -17.66 10.02
C GLU A 161 14.95 -17.34 8.76
N LEU A 162 14.47 -16.44 7.91
CA LEU A 162 15.17 -16.06 6.68
C LEU A 162 16.47 -15.31 6.99
N THR A 163 16.40 -14.29 7.85
CA THR A 163 17.58 -13.51 8.24
C THR A 163 18.60 -14.34 9.01
N GLY A 164 18.13 -15.23 9.90
CA GLY A 164 18.99 -16.17 10.62
C GLY A 164 19.74 -17.15 9.71
N ARG A 165 19.23 -17.41 8.52
CA ARG A 165 19.86 -18.22 7.47
C ARG A 165 20.70 -17.40 6.47
N GLY A 166 20.82 -16.08 6.70
CA GLY A 166 21.65 -15.19 5.89
C GLY A 166 20.99 -14.65 4.62
N PHE A 167 19.66 -14.78 4.48
CA PHE A 167 18.95 -14.14 3.36
C PHE A 167 18.88 -12.62 3.54
N ASP A 168 19.15 -11.89 2.47
CA ASP A 168 19.01 -10.44 2.38
C ASP A 168 17.53 -10.12 1.98
N LEU A 169 16.83 -9.43 2.86
CA LEU A 169 15.43 -9.01 2.65
C LEU A 169 15.29 -7.51 2.29
N GLY A 170 16.40 -6.87 1.94
CA GLY A 170 16.41 -5.45 1.61
C GLY A 170 15.95 -4.56 2.78
N ALA A 171 15.13 -3.56 2.46
CA ALA A 171 14.58 -2.61 3.43
C ALA A 171 13.24 -3.06 4.04
N SER A 172 12.76 -4.25 3.69
CA SER A 172 11.45 -4.75 4.11
C SER A 172 11.28 -4.77 5.63
N ASN A 173 10.16 -4.24 6.09
CA ASN A 173 9.75 -4.24 7.50
C ASN A 173 8.25 -4.59 7.67
N THR A 174 7.64 -5.20 6.65
CA THR A 174 6.24 -5.63 6.64
C THR A 174 6.12 -7.14 6.38
N HIS A 175 4.92 -7.62 6.12
CA HIS A 175 4.65 -9.00 5.71
C HIS A 175 5.14 -9.32 4.28
N ILE A 176 5.46 -8.32 3.47
CA ILE A 176 6.08 -8.48 2.15
C ILE A 176 7.59 -8.58 2.34
N MET A 177 8.16 -9.73 2.00
CA MET A 177 9.56 -10.04 2.24
C MET A 177 10.25 -10.43 0.93
N PRO A 178 10.82 -9.47 0.18
CA PRO A 178 11.62 -9.80 -1.00
C PRO A 178 12.92 -10.50 -0.57
N VAL A 179 13.30 -11.56 -1.27
CA VAL A 179 14.62 -12.18 -1.13
C VAL A 179 15.52 -11.67 -2.23
N MET A 180 16.55 -10.92 -1.86
CA MET A 180 17.41 -10.20 -2.79
C MET A 180 18.44 -11.14 -3.42
N VAL A 181 18.12 -11.70 -4.60
CA VAL A 181 19.01 -12.61 -5.35
C VAL A 181 20.05 -11.84 -6.17
N ARG A 182 19.72 -10.63 -6.64
CA ARG A 182 20.59 -9.71 -7.41
C ARG A 182 21.15 -10.29 -8.72
N ASP A 183 20.48 -11.29 -9.28
CA ASP A 183 20.82 -11.92 -10.55
C ASP A 183 19.53 -12.51 -11.14
N GLU A 184 19.11 -11.99 -12.28
CA GLU A 184 17.84 -12.36 -12.91
C GLU A 184 17.77 -13.86 -13.26
N LYS A 185 18.86 -14.43 -13.79
CA LYS A 185 18.89 -15.85 -14.18
C LYS A 185 18.81 -16.76 -12.95
N LYS A 186 19.53 -16.41 -11.88
CA LYS A 186 19.45 -17.14 -10.62
C LYS A 186 18.07 -17.04 -9.99
N ALA A 187 17.43 -15.87 -10.04
CA ALA A 187 16.08 -15.69 -9.53
C ALA A 187 15.06 -16.59 -10.25
N LEU A 188 15.16 -16.68 -11.60
CA LEU A 188 14.32 -17.56 -12.41
C LEU A 188 14.58 -19.05 -12.09
N VAL A 189 15.85 -19.46 -11.99
CA VAL A 189 16.19 -20.84 -11.62
C VAL A 189 15.69 -21.17 -10.21
N MET A 190 15.88 -20.27 -9.25
CA MET A 190 15.41 -20.43 -7.88
C MET A 190 13.88 -20.54 -7.83
N HIS A 191 13.16 -19.69 -8.55
CA HIS A 191 11.71 -19.78 -8.69
C HIS A 191 11.28 -21.17 -9.15
N HIS A 192 11.86 -21.69 -10.24
CA HIS A 192 11.53 -23.01 -10.80
C HIS A 192 11.80 -24.13 -9.79
N MET A 193 12.97 -24.12 -9.17
CA MET A 193 13.36 -25.13 -8.16
C MET A 193 12.44 -25.11 -6.93
N LEU A 194 11.99 -23.94 -6.50
CA LEU A 194 11.08 -23.79 -5.37
C LEU A 194 9.65 -24.21 -5.74
N PHE A 195 9.21 -23.87 -6.95
CA PHE A 195 7.92 -24.29 -7.46
C PHE A 195 7.78 -25.82 -7.51
N GLU A 196 8.81 -26.52 -7.99
CA GLU A 196 8.87 -28.01 -7.98
C GLU A 196 8.79 -28.61 -6.56
N ARG A 197 9.13 -27.83 -5.53
CA ARG A 197 9.02 -28.20 -4.11
C ARG A 197 7.74 -27.73 -3.43
N GLY A 198 6.79 -27.22 -4.20
CA GLY A 198 5.50 -26.74 -3.70
C GLY A 198 5.53 -25.32 -3.13
N LEU A 199 6.61 -24.54 -3.37
CA LEU A 199 6.72 -23.14 -2.96
C LEU A 199 6.58 -22.23 -4.18
N HIS A 200 5.49 -21.46 -4.24
CA HIS A 200 5.26 -20.50 -5.31
C HIS A 200 5.73 -19.11 -4.88
N LEU A 201 6.90 -18.69 -5.37
CA LEU A 201 7.45 -17.34 -5.23
C LEU A 201 7.56 -16.71 -6.62
N VAL A 202 7.21 -15.44 -6.73
CA VAL A 202 7.26 -14.71 -8.01
C VAL A 202 8.63 -14.04 -8.15
N PRO A 203 9.39 -14.32 -9.23
CA PRO A 203 10.61 -13.58 -9.54
C PRO A 203 10.23 -12.19 -10.08
N ILE A 204 10.88 -11.16 -9.60
CA ILE A 204 10.66 -9.76 -9.96
C ILE A 204 11.97 -9.17 -10.45
#